data_e484970b97460e641ca06fcbdc1469e8
#
_entry.id   e484970b97460e641ca06fcbdc1469e8
#
_cell.length_a   1.000
_cell.length_b   1.000
_cell.length_c   1.000
_cell.angle_alpha   90.00
_cell.angle_beta   90.00
_cell.angle_gamma   90.00
#
_symmetry.space_group_name_H-M   'P 1'
#
loop_
_entity.id
_entity.type
_entity.pdbx_description
1 polymer ?
#
loop_
_entity_poly.entity_id
_entity_poly.type
_entity_poly.pdbx_seq_one_letter_code
_entity_poly.pdbx_strand_id
1 'polypeptide(L)'
;MLRLLLSDELWSKLKEIMLQERIYDKPALRITVEGMLYRMRIGCSWRDLPIAFGCWNSIYKRFNAWYAKGKWYKIFKALVIEPDLEWA
;
A
#
# COMPACT_ATOMS: atom_id res chain seq x y z
N MET A 1 3.11 11.94 14.78
CA MET A 1 1.99 11.12 14.33
C MET A 1 2.12 10.85 12.83
N LEU A 2 2.00 9.60 12.42
CA LEU A 2 2.07 9.26 11.01
C LEU A 2 0.79 9.68 10.30
N ARG A 3 0.96 10.33 9.14
CA ARG A 3 -0.18 10.67 8.30
C ARG A 3 -0.46 9.52 7.34
N LEU A 4 -1.64 8.93 7.47
CA LEU A 4 -2.06 7.86 6.60
C LEU A 4 -2.66 8.44 5.32
N LEU A 5 -2.39 7.79 4.18
CA LEU A 5 -2.86 8.24 2.88
C LEU A 5 -4.23 7.67 2.52
N LEU A 6 -4.60 6.53 3.09
CA LEU A 6 -5.83 5.85 2.73
C LEU A 6 -6.97 6.26 3.66
N SER A 7 -8.03 6.84 3.08
CA SER A 7 -9.29 6.98 3.77
C SER A 7 -10.03 5.64 3.80
N ASP A 8 -11.07 5.52 4.64
CA ASP A 8 -11.85 4.30 4.69
C ASP A 8 -12.54 4.02 3.36
N GLU A 9 -13.01 5.07 2.68
CA GLU A 9 -13.65 4.93 1.38
C GLU A 9 -12.66 4.43 0.33
N LEU A 10 -11.48 5.02 0.28
CA LEU A 10 -10.44 4.62 -0.66
C LEU A 10 -9.97 3.19 -0.37
N TRP A 11 -9.82 2.85 0.92
CA TRP A 11 -9.46 1.49 1.31
C TRP A 11 -10.50 0.47 0.84
N SER A 12 -11.79 0.81 0.97
CA SER A 12 -12.85 -0.09 0.49
C SER A 12 -12.75 -0.36 -0.99
N LYS A 13 -12.45 0.67 -1.80
CA LYS A 13 -12.25 0.51 -3.23
C LYS A 13 -11.05 -0.38 -3.53
N LEU A 14 -9.95 -0.17 -2.81
CA LEU A 14 -8.75 -0.96 -2.99
C LEU A 14 -8.95 -2.42 -2.62
N LYS A 15 -9.72 -2.69 -1.57
CA LYS A 15 -10.01 -4.07 -1.17
C LYS A 15 -10.68 -4.86 -2.29
N GLU A 16 -11.60 -4.23 -3.01
CA GLU A 16 -12.26 -4.88 -4.13
C GLU A 16 -11.27 -5.21 -5.24
N ILE A 17 -10.37 -4.29 -5.57
CA ILE A 17 -9.35 -4.51 -6.58
C ILE A 17 -8.40 -5.63 -6.14
N MET A 18 -8.00 -5.61 -4.89
CA MET A 18 -7.11 -6.63 -4.34
C MET A 18 -7.75 -8.01 -4.34
N LEU A 19 -9.05 -8.08 -4.04
CA LEU A 19 -9.78 -9.34 -4.07
C LEU A 19 -9.80 -9.93 -5.48
N GLN A 20 -9.98 -9.09 -6.50
CA GLN A 20 -9.91 -9.53 -7.88
C GLN A 20 -8.53 -10.09 -8.23
N GLU A 21 -7.48 -9.57 -7.60
CA GLU A 21 -6.10 -10.04 -7.77
C GLU A 21 -5.74 -11.15 -6.79
N ARG A 22 -6.73 -11.72 -6.10
CA ARG A 22 -6.55 -12.80 -5.12
C ARG A 22 -5.70 -12.41 -3.91
N ILE A 23 -5.74 -11.14 -3.56
CA ILE A 23 -5.13 -10.64 -2.33
C ILE A 23 -6.24 -10.49 -1.30
N TYR A 24 -6.26 -11.37 -0.32
CA TYR A 24 -7.35 -11.39 0.67
C TYR A 24 -7.09 -10.43 1.81
N ASP A 25 -8.17 -9.83 2.33
CA ASP A 25 -8.08 -8.89 3.45
C ASP A 25 -7.67 -9.64 4.72
N LYS A 26 -6.53 -9.23 5.27
CA LYS A 26 -6.00 -9.71 6.55
C LYS A 26 -5.86 -8.50 7.47
N PRO A 27 -5.85 -8.70 8.80
CA PRO A 27 -5.82 -7.55 9.73
C PRO A 27 -4.72 -6.53 9.44
N ALA A 28 -3.55 -6.97 8.96
CA ALA A 28 -2.43 -6.07 8.68
C ALA A 28 -2.37 -5.57 7.24
N LEU A 29 -3.31 -5.95 6.38
CA LEU A 29 -3.20 -5.62 4.95
C LEU A 29 -3.21 -4.12 4.70
N ARG A 30 -4.13 -3.40 5.34
CA ARG A 30 -4.24 -1.95 5.16
C ARG A 30 -2.96 -1.24 5.57
N ILE A 31 -2.42 -1.58 6.74
CA ILE A 31 -1.20 -0.93 7.22
C ILE A 31 0.01 -1.29 6.37
N THR A 32 0.04 -2.49 5.81
CA THR A 32 1.08 -2.91 4.88
C THR A 32 1.06 -2.04 3.62
N VAL A 33 -0.12 -1.82 3.04
CA VAL A 33 -0.27 -0.95 1.86
C VAL A 33 0.10 0.49 2.20
N GLU A 34 -0.29 0.97 3.39
CA GLU A 34 0.10 2.30 3.83
C GLU A 34 1.62 2.44 3.93
N GLY A 35 2.31 1.41 4.40
CA GLY A 35 3.77 1.41 4.45
C GLY A 35 4.40 1.48 3.06
N MET A 36 3.86 0.76 2.10
CA MET A 36 4.33 0.83 0.72
C MET A 36 4.15 2.23 0.14
N LEU A 37 2.99 2.85 0.37
CA LEU A 37 2.71 4.21 -0.10
C LEU A 37 3.58 5.25 0.60
N TYR A 38 3.81 5.08 1.90
CA TYR A 38 4.70 5.97 2.65
C TYR A 38 6.10 5.96 2.03
N ARG A 39 6.63 4.78 1.76
CA ARG A 39 7.95 4.66 1.15
C ARG A 39 8.01 5.36 -0.19
N MET A 40 7.00 5.19 -1.01
CA MET A 40 6.97 5.81 -2.34
C MET A 40 6.88 7.32 -2.25
N ARG A 41 6.11 7.83 -1.29
CA ARG A 41 5.92 9.26 -1.12
C ARG A 41 7.17 9.95 -0.57
N ILE A 42 7.80 9.34 0.44
CA ILE A 42 8.95 9.93 1.12
C ILE A 42 10.25 9.62 0.37
N GLY A 43 10.31 8.49 -0.34
CA GLY A 43 11.52 8.07 -1.05
C GLY A 43 12.57 7.46 -0.14
N CYS A 44 12.19 6.98 1.03
CA CYS A 44 13.13 6.35 1.95
C CYS A 44 13.46 4.93 1.51
N SER A 45 14.54 4.37 2.07
CA SER A 45 14.85 2.95 1.86
C SER A 45 13.86 2.09 2.62
N TRP A 46 13.74 0.82 2.22
CA TRP A 46 12.85 -0.11 2.92
C TRP A 46 13.18 -0.22 4.41
N ARG A 47 14.47 -0.22 4.74
CA ARG A 47 14.91 -0.34 6.13
C ARG A 47 14.56 0.87 6.99
N ASP A 48 14.30 2.00 6.37
CA ASP A 48 13.96 3.24 7.07
C ASP A 48 12.46 3.38 7.32
N LEU A 49 11.65 2.39 6.93
CA LEU A 49 10.22 2.43 7.20
C LEU A 49 9.94 2.47 8.71
N PRO A 50 9.09 3.39 9.16
CA PRO A 50 8.71 3.42 10.58
C PRO A 50 8.10 2.10 11.03
N ILE A 51 8.44 1.69 12.25
CA ILE A 51 7.95 0.43 12.82
C ILE A 51 6.42 0.42 12.97
N ALA A 52 5.78 1.58 12.96
CA ALA A 52 4.34 1.68 13.01
C ALA A 52 3.64 0.96 11.87
N PHE A 53 4.32 0.79 10.72
CA PHE A 53 3.79 0.02 9.60
C PHE A 53 4.05 -1.47 9.69
N GLY A 54 4.80 -1.90 10.70
CA GLY A 54 5.19 -3.28 10.89
C GLY A 54 6.63 -3.53 10.46
N CYS A 55 7.01 -4.80 10.34
CA CYS A 55 8.36 -5.18 9.95
C CYS A 55 8.61 -4.82 8.48
N TRP A 56 9.63 -3.99 8.22
CA TRP A 56 9.94 -3.55 6.86
C TRP A 56 10.20 -4.73 5.92
N ASN A 57 10.83 -5.78 6.41
CA ASN A 57 11.18 -6.93 5.59
C ASN A 57 9.94 -7.65 5.07
N SER A 58 8.91 -7.78 5.90
CA SER A 58 7.64 -8.40 5.49
C SER A 58 6.94 -7.55 4.42
N ILE A 59 6.94 -6.23 4.60
CA ILE A 59 6.36 -5.30 3.63
C ILE A 59 7.11 -5.37 2.31
N TYR A 60 8.43 -5.37 2.37
CA TYR A 60 9.30 -5.46 1.21
C TYR A 60 9.05 -6.74 0.40
N LYS A 61 8.99 -7.87 1.06
CA LYS A 61 8.74 -9.15 0.39
C LYS A 61 7.39 -9.17 -0.31
N ARG A 62 6.37 -8.63 0.34
CA ARG A 62 5.04 -8.56 -0.22
C ARG A 62 4.99 -7.62 -1.42
N PHE A 63 5.63 -6.47 -1.30
CA PHE A 63 5.73 -5.52 -2.41
C PHE A 63 6.38 -6.16 -3.63
N ASN A 64 7.52 -6.85 -3.44
CA ASN A 64 8.21 -7.51 -4.53
C ASN A 64 7.36 -8.57 -5.20
N ALA A 65 6.63 -9.37 -4.41
CA ALA A 65 5.76 -10.39 -4.95
C ALA A 65 4.63 -9.78 -5.80
N TRP A 66 4.01 -8.71 -5.31
CA TRP A 66 2.94 -8.04 -6.06
C TRP A 66 3.48 -7.36 -7.30
N TYR A 67 4.64 -6.73 -7.21
CA TYR A 67 5.27 -6.04 -8.33
C TYR A 67 5.61 -7.03 -9.46
N ALA A 68 6.20 -8.16 -9.10
CA ALA A 68 6.60 -9.17 -10.07
C ALA A 68 5.41 -9.77 -10.82
N LYS A 69 4.23 -9.82 -10.16
CA LYS A 69 3.00 -10.37 -10.77
C LYS A 69 2.11 -9.31 -11.41
N GLY A 70 2.57 -8.06 -11.45
CA GLY A 70 1.78 -6.95 -12.00
C GLY A 70 0.63 -6.47 -11.12
N LYS A 71 0.47 -7.03 -9.93
CA LYS A 71 -0.61 -6.67 -9.03
C LYS A 71 -0.44 -5.27 -8.47
N TRP A 72 0.79 -4.90 -8.14
CA TRP A 72 1.08 -3.57 -7.62
C TRP A 72 0.72 -2.47 -8.61
N TYR A 73 0.98 -2.70 -9.89
CA TYR A 73 0.63 -1.74 -10.93
C TYR A 73 -0.87 -1.44 -10.94
N LYS A 74 -1.70 -2.47 -10.83
CA LYS A 74 -3.14 -2.30 -10.82
C LYS A 74 -3.62 -1.52 -9.60
N ILE A 75 -3.05 -1.80 -8.43
CA ILE A 75 -3.37 -1.07 -7.20
C ILE A 75 -2.95 0.39 -7.33
N PHE A 76 -1.73 0.63 -7.76
CA PHE A 76 -1.19 1.98 -7.87
C PHE A 76 -1.95 2.81 -8.91
N LYS A 77 -2.28 2.21 -10.05
CA LYS A 77 -3.05 2.88 -11.09
C LYS A 77 -4.40 3.36 -10.56
N ALA A 78 -5.07 2.52 -9.78
CA ALA A 78 -6.35 2.90 -9.17
C ALA A 78 -6.18 4.06 -8.19
N LEU A 79 -5.06 4.09 -7.47
CA LEU A 79 -4.79 5.16 -6.51
C LEU A 79 -4.50 6.50 -7.17
N VAL A 80 -3.71 6.52 -8.26
CA VAL A 80 -3.30 7.80 -8.87
C VAL A 80 -4.43 8.51 -9.58
N ILE A 81 -5.50 7.81 -9.95
CA ILE A 81 -6.66 8.44 -10.57
C ILE A 81 -7.67 8.92 -9.53
N GLU A 82 -7.45 8.65 -8.24
CA GLU A 82 -8.37 9.03 -7.17
C GLU A 82 -8.14 10.49 -6.78
N PRO A 83 -9.15 11.38 -6.94
CA PRO A 83 -8.95 12.80 -6.64
C PRO A 83 -8.78 13.09 -5.15
N ASP A 84 -9.21 12.19 -4.28
CA ASP A 84 -9.11 12.38 -2.83
C ASP A 84 -7.74 12.02 -2.28
N LEU A 85 -6.86 11.45 -3.10
CA LEU A 85 -5.52 11.06 -2.66
C LEU A 85 -4.56 12.25 -2.76
N GLU A 86 -4.03 12.67 -1.61
CA GLU A 86 -2.99 13.71 -1.58
C GLU A 86 -1.64 13.07 -1.83
N TRP A 87 -1.19 13.15 -3.07
CA TRP A 87 0.05 12.49 -3.48
C TRP A 87 1.21 13.48 -3.64
N ALA A 88 1.11 14.63 -3.21
CA ALA A 88 2.15 15.64 -3.42
C ALA A 88 3.46 15.35 -2.67
#